data_5c8853b6e694c3420e9e014997490405
#
_entry.id   5c8853b6e694c3420e9e014997490405
#
_cell.length_a   1.000
_cell.length_b   1.000
_cell.length_c   1.000
_cell.angle_alpha   90.00
_cell.angle_beta   90.00
_cell.angle_gamma   90.00
#
_symmetry.space_group_name_H-M   'P 1'
#
loop_
_entity.id
_entity.type
_entity.pdbx_description
1 polymer ?
#
loop_
_entity_poly.entity_id
_entity_poly.type
_entity_poly.pdbx_seq_one_letter_code
_entity_poly.pdbx_strand_id
1 'polypeptide(L)'
;MTRQLAGAGVAVTVLPATDLYLMGRDRDHNHTRGVLRVHEMLEHGVNCSLSTNNVLNPFTPFGDCSLVRMANLYANTAHAGPRDFSNCLDMVTSRPARLLRRGAYGIEVGKPANLVVLDCKTPEEAVSELAIPLYGFRGGRMSFSRKAVEIHAP
;
A
#
# COMPACT_ATOMS: atom_id res chain seq x y z
N MET A 1 -6.32 -3.04 -23.60
CA MET A 1 -7.00 -2.40 -22.44
C MET A 1 -6.04 -1.53 -21.64
N THR A 2 -4.91 -2.03 -21.08
CA THR A 2 -3.98 -1.24 -20.24
C THR A 2 -3.46 0.02 -20.92
N ARG A 3 -3.01 -0.05 -22.17
CA ARG A 3 -2.57 1.13 -22.94
C ARG A 3 -3.67 2.17 -23.17
N GLN A 4 -4.92 1.74 -23.29
CA GLN A 4 -6.07 2.63 -23.43
C GLN A 4 -6.33 3.40 -22.13
N LEU A 5 -6.23 2.72 -20.97
CA LEU A 5 -6.33 3.36 -19.66
C LEU A 5 -5.23 4.42 -19.47
N ALA A 6 -3.99 4.06 -19.82
CA ALA A 6 -2.86 5.00 -19.76
C ALA A 6 -3.08 6.21 -20.66
N GLY A 7 -3.46 5.99 -21.92
CA GLY A 7 -3.71 7.07 -22.88
C GLY A 7 -4.89 7.99 -22.51
N ALA A 8 -5.88 7.44 -21.80
CA ALA A 8 -7.02 8.19 -21.28
C ALA A 8 -6.76 8.84 -19.91
N GLY A 9 -5.57 8.64 -19.30
CA GLY A 9 -5.25 9.15 -17.97
C GLY A 9 -6.08 8.53 -16.84
N VAL A 10 -6.66 7.34 -17.07
CA VAL A 10 -7.46 6.63 -16.06
C VAL A 10 -6.54 5.93 -15.08
N ALA A 11 -6.73 6.23 -13.79
CA ALA A 11 -6.03 5.54 -12.71
C ALA A 11 -6.79 4.30 -12.23
N VAL A 12 -6.07 3.34 -11.64
CA VAL A 12 -6.65 2.10 -11.09
C VAL A 12 -6.27 1.98 -9.61
N THR A 13 -7.26 1.78 -8.74
CA THR A 13 -7.04 1.49 -7.31
C THR A 13 -7.55 0.09 -7.00
N VAL A 14 -6.71 -0.73 -6.36
CA VAL A 14 -7.04 -2.08 -5.89
C VAL A 14 -7.24 -2.04 -4.37
N LEU A 15 -8.20 -2.83 -3.89
CA LEU A 15 -8.61 -2.92 -2.50
C LEU A 15 -8.37 -4.34 -1.95
N PRO A 16 -7.11 -4.75 -1.72
CA PRO A 16 -6.75 -6.16 -1.54
C PRO A 16 -7.56 -6.86 -0.44
N ALA A 17 -7.71 -6.23 0.72
CA ALA A 17 -8.44 -6.82 1.85
C ALA A 17 -9.94 -7.00 1.53
N THR A 18 -10.56 -6.00 0.91
CA THR A 18 -11.98 -6.04 0.55
C THR A 18 -12.24 -7.06 -0.56
N ASP A 19 -11.42 -7.04 -1.62
CA ASP A 19 -11.57 -7.95 -2.75
C ASP A 19 -11.44 -9.41 -2.29
N LEU A 20 -10.39 -9.74 -1.54
CA LEU A 20 -10.15 -11.09 -1.03
C LEU A 20 -11.24 -11.57 -0.06
N TYR A 21 -11.76 -10.68 0.77
CA TYR A 21 -12.81 -11.05 1.72
C TYR A 21 -14.16 -11.31 1.04
N LEU A 22 -14.49 -10.55 0.00
CA LEU A 22 -15.78 -10.65 -0.67
C LEU A 22 -15.83 -11.74 -1.75
N MET A 23 -14.69 -12.06 -2.38
CA MET A 23 -14.63 -13.03 -3.47
C MET A 23 -14.84 -14.46 -2.98
N GLY A 24 -15.54 -15.27 -3.78
CA GLY A 24 -15.71 -16.71 -3.57
C GLY A 24 -16.52 -17.09 -2.32
N ARG A 25 -17.35 -16.20 -1.80
CA ARG A 25 -18.19 -16.46 -0.61
C ARG A 25 -19.39 -17.37 -0.90
N ASP A 26 -19.69 -17.58 -2.16
CA ASP A 26 -20.77 -18.44 -2.66
C ASP A 26 -20.37 -19.92 -2.73
N ARG A 27 -19.14 -20.28 -2.39
CA ARG A 27 -18.58 -21.62 -2.48
C ARG A 27 -18.02 -22.08 -1.14
N ASP A 28 -18.09 -23.38 -0.88
CA ASP A 28 -17.52 -24.04 0.30
C ASP A 28 -16.11 -24.61 0.05
N HIS A 29 -15.72 -24.78 -1.24
CA HIS A 29 -14.40 -25.27 -1.65
C HIS A 29 -13.96 -24.61 -2.96
N ASN A 30 -12.69 -24.73 -3.30
CA ASN A 30 -12.09 -24.17 -4.52
C ASN A 30 -12.43 -22.67 -4.72
N HIS A 31 -12.31 -21.88 -3.65
CA HIS A 31 -12.63 -20.45 -3.69
C HIS A 31 -11.71 -19.74 -4.68
N THR A 32 -12.27 -19.08 -5.67
CA THR A 32 -11.54 -18.17 -6.54
C THR A 32 -11.29 -16.89 -5.76
N ARG A 33 -10.02 -16.59 -5.45
CA ARG A 33 -9.60 -15.37 -4.77
C ARG A 33 -8.41 -14.78 -5.49
N GLY A 34 -8.41 -13.48 -5.68
CA GLY A 34 -7.30 -12.80 -6.33
C GLY A 34 -7.51 -11.31 -6.35
N VAL A 35 -6.47 -10.61 -6.77
CA VAL A 35 -6.48 -9.17 -6.99
C VAL A 35 -5.93 -8.88 -8.37
N LEU A 36 -6.34 -7.76 -8.96
CA LEU A 36 -5.79 -7.34 -10.25
C LEU A 36 -4.30 -7.03 -10.12
N ARG A 37 -3.47 -7.59 -10.99
CA ARG A 37 -2.00 -7.40 -11.00
C ARG A 37 -1.62 -6.03 -11.55
N VAL A 38 -1.92 -4.98 -10.80
CA VAL A 38 -1.72 -3.59 -11.24
C VAL A 38 -0.26 -3.16 -11.27
N HIS A 39 0.65 -3.86 -10.59
CA HIS A 39 2.09 -3.60 -10.71
C HIS A 39 2.61 -3.79 -12.15
N GLU A 40 2.05 -4.73 -12.91
CA GLU A 40 2.34 -4.89 -14.34
C GLU A 40 1.79 -3.73 -15.20
N MET A 41 0.72 -3.09 -14.74
CA MET A 41 0.13 -1.95 -15.46
C MET A 41 0.97 -0.67 -15.34
N LEU A 42 1.83 -0.57 -14.31
CA LEU A 42 2.76 0.55 -14.12
C LEU A 42 3.72 0.70 -15.29
N GLU A 43 4.19 -0.43 -15.86
CA GLU A 43 5.09 -0.46 -17.02
C GLU A 43 4.46 0.18 -18.26
N HIS A 44 3.14 0.23 -18.31
CA HIS A 44 2.38 0.85 -19.40
C HIS A 44 1.92 2.27 -19.08
N GLY A 45 2.41 2.87 -17.98
CA GLY A 45 2.12 4.26 -17.62
C GLY A 45 0.79 4.50 -16.89
N VAL A 46 0.07 3.44 -16.51
CA VAL A 46 -1.16 3.59 -15.69
C VAL A 46 -0.78 4.01 -14.27
N ASN A 47 -1.43 5.03 -13.72
CA ASN A 47 -1.25 5.36 -12.30
C ASN A 47 -2.05 4.38 -11.44
N CYS A 48 -1.38 3.48 -10.75
CA CYS A 48 -2.01 2.46 -9.92
C CYS A 48 -1.78 2.75 -8.43
N SER A 49 -2.77 2.46 -7.60
CA SER A 49 -2.69 2.61 -6.15
C SER A 49 -3.38 1.46 -5.42
N LEU A 50 -3.05 1.30 -4.15
CA LEU A 50 -3.67 0.36 -3.23
C LEU A 50 -4.34 1.12 -2.10
N SER A 51 -5.45 0.59 -1.62
CA SER A 51 -6.18 1.15 -0.48
C SER A 51 -6.86 0.04 0.31
N THR A 52 -7.37 0.37 1.49
CA THR A 52 -8.19 -0.57 2.26
C THR A 52 -9.68 -0.39 2.02
N ASN A 53 -10.15 0.79 1.67
CA ASN A 53 -11.56 1.18 1.50
C ASN A 53 -12.42 0.94 2.75
N ASN A 54 -12.42 -0.30 3.27
CA ASN A 54 -13.23 -0.73 4.42
C ASN A 54 -12.32 -1.24 5.54
N VAL A 55 -12.63 -0.85 6.77
CA VAL A 55 -11.96 -1.31 8.00
C VAL A 55 -13.02 -1.48 9.09
N LEU A 56 -13.04 -2.63 9.74
CA LEU A 56 -13.93 -2.96 10.86
C LEU A 56 -15.42 -2.71 10.56
N ASN A 57 -15.86 -3.10 9.36
CA ASN A 57 -17.26 -3.02 8.94
C ASN A 57 -17.70 -4.32 8.23
N PRO A 58 -18.98 -4.48 7.86
CA PRO A 58 -19.47 -5.73 7.25
C PRO A 58 -18.78 -6.15 5.94
N PHE A 59 -18.17 -5.22 5.20
CA PHE A 59 -17.44 -5.50 3.96
C PHE A 59 -15.99 -5.91 4.19
N THR A 60 -15.40 -5.51 5.31
CA THR A 60 -14.07 -5.93 5.77
C THR A 60 -14.03 -5.83 7.29
N PRO A 61 -14.32 -6.92 8.03
CA PRO A 61 -14.53 -6.88 9.49
C PRO A 61 -13.22 -6.86 10.28
N PHE A 62 -12.10 -6.62 9.66
CA PHE A 62 -10.77 -6.52 10.25
C PHE A 62 -9.95 -5.42 9.59
N GLY A 63 -8.78 -5.15 10.13
CA GLY A 63 -7.83 -4.16 9.62
C GLY A 63 -7.42 -3.15 10.69
N ASP A 64 -6.30 -2.50 10.44
CA ASP A 64 -5.66 -1.54 11.34
C ASP A 64 -5.31 -0.22 10.64
N CYS A 65 -5.89 0.03 9.48
CA CYS A 65 -5.59 1.16 8.59
C CYS A 65 -4.12 1.19 8.08
N SER A 66 -3.34 0.12 8.24
CA SER A 66 -1.97 0.05 7.74
C SER A 66 -1.92 -0.14 6.23
N LEU A 67 -1.45 0.87 5.51
CA LEU A 67 -1.24 0.78 4.06
C LEU A 67 -0.03 -0.08 3.71
N VAL A 68 0.99 -0.17 4.56
CA VAL A 68 2.11 -1.11 4.40
C VAL A 68 1.59 -2.56 4.43
N ARG A 69 0.65 -2.87 5.31
CA ARG A 69 -0.03 -4.18 5.34
C ARG A 69 -0.80 -4.42 4.03
N MET A 70 -1.44 -3.41 3.46
CA MET A 70 -2.13 -3.56 2.17
C MET A 70 -1.15 -3.81 1.03
N ALA A 71 0.01 -3.15 1.04
CA ALA A 71 1.08 -3.38 0.08
C ALA A 71 1.63 -4.81 0.17
N ASN A 72 1.88 -5.31 1.39
CA ASN A 72 2.33 -6.69 1.62
C ASN A 72 1.27 -7.73 1.19
N LEU A 73 0.01 -7.56 1.62
CA LEU A 73 -1.10 -8.44 1.24
C LEU A 73 -1.26 -8.50 -0.28
N TYR A 74 -1.19 -7.35 -0.94
CA TYR A 74 -1.22 -7.25 -2.38
C TYR A 74 -0.04 -8.00 -3.03
N ALA A 75 1.19 -7.75 -2.56
CA ALA A 75 2.38 -8.40 -3.12
C ALA A 75 2.28 -9.93 -3.04
N ASN A 76 1.85 -10.45 -1.90
CA ASN A 76 1.63 -11.90 -1.72
C ASN A 76 0.57 -12.44 -2.69
N THR A 77 -0.59 -11.78 -2.78
CA THR A 77 -1.72 -12.27 -3.56
C THR A 77 -1.52 -12.10 -5.06
N ALA A 78 -0.89 -11.00 -5.47
CA ALA A 78 -0.61 -10.69 -6.87
C ALA A 78 0.68 -11.36 -7.38
N HIS A 79 1.38 -12.13 -6.53
CA HIS A 79 2.69 -12.74 -6.82
C HIS A 79 3.73 -11.70 -7.28
N ALA A 80 3.71 -10.50 -6.69
CA ALA A 80 4.74 -9.50 -6.91
C ALA A 80 6.07 -9.99 -6.31
N GLY A 81 7.14 -9.92 -7.10
CA GLY A 81 8.48 -10.35 -6.66
C GLY A 81 9.26 -9.23 -5.96
N PRO A 82 10.47 -9.53 -5.45
CA PRO A 82 11.30 -8.53 -4.77
C PRO A 82 11.58 -7.27 -5.60
N ARG A 83 11.63 -7.38 -6.93
CA ARG A 83 11.82 -6.24 -7.84
C ARG A 83 10.63 -5.28 -7.86
N ASP A 84 9.44 -5.74 -7.42
CA ASP A 84 8.20 -4.97 -7.44
C ASP A 84 7.84 -4.41 -6.07
N PHE A 85 8.58 -4.74 -5.01
CA PHE A 85 8.23 -4.31 -3.66
C PHE A 85 8.30 -2.78 -3.49
N SER A 86 9.29 -2.12 -4.08
CA SER A 86 9.34 -0.66 -4.08
C SER A 86 8.14 -0.06 -4.84
N ASN A 87 7.71 -0.65 -5.95
CA ASN A 87 6.49 -0.28 -6.63
C ASN A 87 5.25 -0.47 -5.74
N CYS A 88 5.20 -1.55 -4.94
CA CYS A 88 4.10 -1.77 -3.99
C CYS A 88 4.06 -0.69 -2.90
N LEU A 89 5.22 -0.23 -2.40
CA LEU A 89 5.29 0.89 -1.48
C LEU A 89 4.86 2.21 -2.15
N ASP A 90 5.28 2.44 -3.38
CA ASP A 90 4.85 3.60 -4.18
C ASP A 90 3.34 3.63 -4.39
N MET A 91 2.71 2.48 -4.59
CA MET A 91 1.25 2.38 -4.75
C MET A 91 0.46 2.73 -3.48
N VAL A 92 1.11 2.85 -2.33
CA VAL A 92 0.47 3.35 -1.09
C VAL A 92 1.00 4.72 -0.66
N THR A 93 1.93 5.33 -1.41
CA THR A 93 2.57 6.61 -1.08
C THR A 93 2.48 7.62 -2.23
N SER A 94 3.43 7.60 -3.15
CA SER A 94 3.57 8.59 -4.22
C SER A 94 2.45 8.49 -5.28
N ARG A 95 1.99 7.29 -5.59
CA ARG A 95 0.95 7.05 -6.60
C ARG A 95 -0.42 7.55 -6.19
N PRO A 96 -0.94 7.26 -4.97
CA PRO A 96 -2.19 7.87 -4.50
C PRO A 96 -2.07 9.39 -4.32
N ALA A 97 -0.92 9.92 -3.95
CA ALA A 97 -0.72 11.37 -3.89
C ALA A 97 -0.89 12.02 -5.29
N ARG A 98 -0.38 11.37 -6.34
CA ARG A 98 -0.59 11.80 -7.73
C ARG A 98 -2.07 11.71 -8.13
N LEU A 99 -2.76 10.62 -7.78
CA LEU A 99 -4.19 10.45 -8.01
C LEU A 99 -5.01 11.57 -7.38
N LEU A 100 -4.67 11.95 -6.14
CA LEU A 100 -5.30 13.02 -5.38
C LEU A 100 -4.81 14.43 -5.75
N ARG A 101 -3.93 14.56 -6.77
CA ARG A 101 -3.33 15.82 -7.22
C ARG A 101 -2.63 16.60 -6.10
N ARG A 102 -1.97 15.88 -5.18
CA ARG A 102 -1.21 16.45 -4.06
C ARG A 102 0.18 16.90 -4.52
N GLY A 103 0.29 18.06 -5.18
CA GLY A 103 1.56 18.56 -5.71
C GLY A 103 2.64 18.83 -4.66
N ALA A 104 2.25 19.08 -3.40
CA ALA A 104 3.18 19.28 -2.29
C ALA A 104 3.59 17.98 -1.58
N TYR A 105 3.27 16.81 -2.12
CA TYR A 105 3.67 15.52 -1.56
C TYR A 105 5.11 15.16 -1.96
N GLY A 106 5.83 14.51 -1.03
CA GLY A 106 7.18 13.99 -1.27
C GLY A 106 8.20 14.53 -0.28
N ILE A 107 9.38 13.88 -0.24
CA ILE A 107 10.50 14.26 0.63
C ILE A 107 11.45 15.13 -0.20
N GLU A 108 11.19 16.42 -0.23
CA GLU A 108 11.97 17.42 -0.97
C GLU A 108 12.05 18.72 -0.15
N VAL A 109 13.15 19.45 -0.33
CA VAL A 109 13.33 20.78 0.31
C VAL A 109 12.22 21.72 -0.12
N GLY A 110 11.58 22.39 0.83
CA GLY A 110 10.46 23.31 0.59
C GLY A 110 9.07 22.65 0.59
N LYS A 111 8.98 21.34 0.63
CA LYS A 111 7.69 20.63 0.80
C LYS A 111 7.34 20.47 2.28
N PRO A 112 6.04 20.36 2.62
CA PRO A 112 5.61 20.08 4.00
C PRO A 112 6.20 18.75 4.49
N ALA A 113 6.77 18.76 5.70
CA ALA A 113 7.30 17.54 6.32
C ALA A 113 6.16 16.66 6.84
N ASN A 114 5.48 15.95 5.92
CA ASN A 114 4.52 14.89 6.21
C ASN A 114 5.22 13.56 6.00
N LEU A 115 5.80 13.01 7.07
CA LEU A 115 6.74 11.90 7.01
C LEU A 115 6.31 10.78 7.96
N VAL A 116 6.61 9.57 7.57
CA VAL A 116 6.57 8.39 8.44
C VAL A 116 7.94 7.72 8.40
N VAL A 117 8.51 7.47 9.57
CA VAL A 117 9.74 6.70 9.72
C VAL A 117 9.35 5.27 10.01
N LEU A 118 9.80 4.35 9.16
CA LEU A 118 9.56 2.91 9.29
C LEU A 118 10.82 2.22 9.86
N ASP A 119 10.61 1.12 10.56
CA ASP A 119 11.68 0.27 11.10
C ASP A 119 12.21 -0.67 9.99
N CYS A 120 12.90 -0.10 9.03
CA CYS A 120 13.51 -0.82 7.91
C CYS A 120 14.60 0.04 7.26
N LYS A 121 15.45 -0.58 6.44
CA LYS A 121 16.55 0.09 5.74
C LYS A 121 16.20 0.43 4.30
N THR A 122 15.33 -0.34 3.67
CA THR A 122 14.97 -0.19 2.26
C THR A 122 13.46 -0.18 2.04
N PRO A 123 12.98 0.38 0.92
CA PRO A 123 11.58 0.30 0.52
C PRO A 123 11.07 -1.14 0.38
N GLU A 124 11.94 -2.04 -0.06
CA GLU A 124 11.62 -3.46 -0.23
C GLU A 124 11.38 -4.14 1.12
N GLU A 125 12.25 -3.88 2.12
CA GLU A 125 12.08 -4.36 3.50
C GLU A 125 10.78 -3.82 4.11
N ALA A 126 10.42 -2.55 3.81
CA ALA A 126 9.17 -2.00 4.31
C ALA A 126 7.95 -2.87 3.95
N VAL A 127 7.93 -3.42 2.74
CA VAL A 127 6.83 -4.26 2.25
C VAL A 127 7.01 -5.72 2.66
N SER A 128 8.19 -6.30 2.48
CA SER A 128 8.44 -7.73 2.73
C SER A 128 8.33 -8.09 4.21
N GLU A 129 8.78 -7.22 5.10
CA GLU A 129 8.86 -7.46 6.55
C GLU A 129 7.72 -6.81 7.34
N LEU A 130 6.78 -6.13 6.66
CA LEU A 130 5.70 -5.38 7.31
C LEU A 130 6.24 -4.33 8.29
N ALA A 131 7.21 -3.51 7.83
CA ALA A 131 7.92 -2.58 8.68
C ALA A 131 7.00 -1.71 9.53
N ILE A 132 7.32 -1.62 10.80
CA ILE A 132 6.51 -0.95 11.82
C ILE A 132 6.77 0.56 11.73
N PRO A 133 5.74 1.43 11.73
CA PRO A 133 5.92 2.86 11.88
C PRO A 133 6.44 3.22 13.27
N LEU A 134 7.60 3.89 13.32
CA LEU A 134 8.23 4.36 14.56
C LEU A 134 7.85 5.80 14.89
N TYR A 135 7.85 6.68 13.88
CA TYR A 135 7.51 8.09 14.05
C TYR A 135 6.65 8.58 12.90
N GLY A 136 5.73 9.47 13.20
CA GLY A 136 4.94 10.20 12.21
C GLY A 136 5.03 11.70 12.45
N PHE A 137 5.15 12.44 11.34
CA PHE A 137 5.20 13.90 11.33
C PHE A 137 4.14 14.46 10.39
N ARG A 138 3.48 15.51 10.80
CA ARG A 138 2.55 16.28 9.99
C ARG A 138 2.91 17.77 10.06
N GLY A 139 3.28 18.34 8.91
CA GLY A 139 3.76 19.72 8.84
C GLY A 139 4.95 19.99 9.74
N GLY A 140 5.89 19.05 9.87
CA GLY A 140 7.05 19.13 10.72
C GLY A 140 6.81 18.89 12.22
N ARG A 141 5.54 18.68 12.64
CA ARG A 141 5.21 18.36 14.04
C ARG A 141 5.02 16.86 14.20
N MET A 142 5.65 16.29 15.24
CA MET A 142 5.46 14.88 15.58
C MET A 142 3.99 14.63 15.93
N SER A 143 3.37 13.68 15.25
CA SER A 143 1.98 13.25 15.46
C SER A 143 1.88 11.97 16.26
N PHE A 144 2.85 11.09 16.14
CA PHE A 144 2.99 9.88 16.98
C PHE A 144 4.43 9.43 17.07
N SER A 145 4.72 8.64 18.11
CA SER A 145 5.96 7.87 18.24
C SER A 145 5.64 6.49 18.82
N ARG A 146 6.46 5.51 18.45
CA ARG A 146 6.41 4.14 18.97
C ARG A 146 7.83 3.74 19.38
N LYS A 147 8.00 3.10 20.55
CA LYS A 147 9.28 2.52 20.94
C LYS A 147 9.61 1.33 20.05
N ALA A 148 10.87 1.19 19.70
CA ALA A 148 11.38 -0.03 19.08
C ALA A 148 11.20 -1.22 20.04
N VAL A 149 11.16 -2.42 19.48
CA VAL A 149 11.11 -3.66 20.31
C VAL A 149 12.46 -3.84 21.00
N GLU A 150 12.43 -4.05 22.31
CA GLU A 150 13.60 -4.45 23.08
C GLU A 150 13.58 -5.98 23.21
N ILE A 151 14.64 -6.63 22.72
CA ILE A 151 14.81 -8.08 22.86
C ILE A 151 15.71 -8.32 24.07
N HIS A 152 15.17 -8.99 25.06
CA HIS A 152 15.93 -9.41 26.22
C HIS A 152 16.45 -10.84 25.98
N ALA A 153 17.72 -11.08 26.33
CA ALA A 153 18.26 -12.43 26.34
C ALA A 153 17.53 -13.31 27.38
N PRO A 154 17.33 -14.60 27.09
CA PRO A 154 16.68 -15.53 28.00
C PRO A 154 17.49 -15.71 29.30
#